data_45bd66ee571a0719d4c4d81c32087b57
#
_entry.id   45bd66ee571a0719d4c4d81c32087b57
#
_cell.length_a   1.000
_cell.length_b   1.000
_cell.length_c   1.000
_cell.angle_alpha   90.00
_cell.angle_beta   90.00
_cell.angle_gamma   90.00
#
_symmetry.space_group_name_H-M   'P 1'
#
loop_
_entity.id
_entity.type
_entity.pdbx_description
1 polymer ?
#
loop_
_entity_poly.entity_id
_entity_poly.type
_entity_poly.pdbx_seq_one_letter_code
_entity_poly.pdbx_strand_id
1 'polypeptide(L)'
;MVGDDVREVLIKIVIFAGLSYLGLSLLAYFVQHRLTYFPDTSRIVPEAAGLRGVAEWVVETPDRERLVLWRADAKPGQPTILYFHGNAAGLANRAPRVAFFQSQGWGAVIMAYRGYAGSSGSPS
;
A
#
# COMPACT_ATOMS: atom_id res chain seq x y z
N MET A 1 19.04 54.79 9.41
CA MET A 1 17.76 54.89 8.65
C MET A 1 17.67 53.86 7.55
N VAL A 2 18.39 53.90 6.45
CA VAL A 2 18.30 52.91 5.34
C VAL A 2 18.72 51.49 5.82
N GLY A 3 19.65 51.37 6.71
CA GLY A 3 20.10 50.07 7.24
C GLY A 3 19.07 49.37 8.16
N ASP A 4 18.28 50.13 8.89
CA ASP A 4 17.26 49.58 9.81
C ASP A 4 16.07 49.04 9.05
N ASP A 5 15.64 49.74 7.98
CA ASP A 5 14.56 49.33 7.10
C ASP A 5 14.91 48.01 6.38
N VAL A 6 16.15 47.91 5.87
CA VAL A 6 16.64 46.68 5.20
C VAL A 6 16.68 45.51 6.17
N ARG A 7 17.16 45.72 7.41
CA ARG A 7 17.21 44.72 8.43
C ARG A 7 15.79 44.21 8.81
N GLU A 8 14.84 45.13 8.96
CA GLU A 8 13.47 44.77 9.26
C GLU A 8 12.82 43.93 8.14
N VAL A 9 13.04 44.33 6.88
CA VAL A 9 12.57 43.57 5.73
C VAL A 9 13.18 42.16 5.69
N LEU A 10 14.48 42.03 5.91
CA LEU A 10 15.16 40.74 5.95
C LEU A 10 14.60 39.84 7.07
N ILE A 11 14.38 40.39 8.26
CA ILE A 11 13.77 39.63 9.39
C ILE A 11 12.38 39.15 9.01
N LYS A 12 11.53 40.00 8.38
CA LYS A 12 10.18 39.58 7.94
C LYS A 12 10.25 38.48 6.89
N ILE A 13 11.18 38.55 5.96
CA ILE A 13 11.39 37.50 4.95
C ILE A 13 11.79 36.18 5.61
N VAL A 14 12.74 36.20 6.55
CA VAL A 14 13.20 35.00 7.25
C VAL A 14 12.07 34.38 8.07
N ILE A 15 11.31 35.20 8.80
CA ILE A 15 10.16 34.73 9.58
C ILE A 15 9.11 34.12 8.64
N PHE A 16 8.78 34.79 7.55
CA PHE A 16 7.80 34.28 6.57
C PHE A 16 8.26 32.96 5.96
N ALA A 17 9.53 32.86 5.54
CA ALA A 17 10.10 31.63 5.01
C ALA A 17 10.06 30.50 6.04
N GLY A 18 10.41 30.77 7.30
CA GLY A 18 10.36 29.81 8.40
C GLY A 18 8.94 29.31 8.69
N LEU A 19 7.97 30.22 8.75
CA LEU A 19 6.57 29.84 8.95
C LEU A 19 5.99 29.06 7.76
N SER A 20 6.36 29.45 6.53
CA SER A 20 5.95 28.72 5.32
C SER A 20 6.54 27.30 5.29
N TYR A 21 7.81 27.15 5.63
CA TYR A 21 8.45 25.84 5.72
C TYR A 21 7.78 24.95 6.78
N LEU A 22 7.52 25.52 7.96
CA LEU A 22 6.83 24.79 9.04
C LEU A 22 5.42 24.37 8.61
N GLY A 23 4.67 25.28 8.01
CA GLY A 23 3.31 25.00 7.50
C GLY A 23 3.29 23.89 6.46
N LEU A 24 4.21 23.94 5.47
CA LEU A 24 4.35 22.90 4.45
C LEU A 24 4.78 21.56 5.04
N SER A 25 5.69 21.57 6.01
CA SER A 25 6.14 20.35 6.69
C SER A 25 5.02 19.69 7.48
N LEU A 26 4.22 20.47 8.19
CA LEU A 26 3.05 19.96 8.92
C LEU A 26 2.00 19.43 7.94
N LEU A 27 1.72 20.15 6.86
CA LEU A 27 0.80 19.69 5.82
C LEU A 27 1.27 18.35 5.23
N ALA A 28 2.54 18.25 4.84
CA ALA A 28 3.14 17.02 4.32
C ALA A 28 3.00 15.87 5.31
N TYR A 29 3.26 16.11 6.60
CA TYR A 29 3.10 15.11 7.66
C TYR A 29 1.67 14.58 7.75
N PHE A 30 0.65 15.43 7.68
CA PHE A 30 -0.74 14.99 7.78
C PHE A 30 -1.27 14.32 6.51
N VAL A 31 -0.74 14.66 5.32
CA VAL A 31 -1.22 14.08 4.07
C VAL A 31 -0.34 12.95 3.54
N GLN A 32 0.82 12.66 4.13
CA GLN A 32 1.79 11.68 3.66
C GLN A 32 1.19 10.28 3.42
N HIS A 33 0.30 9.81 4.32
CA HIS A 33 -0.35 8.51 4.16
C HIS A 33 -1.21 8.46 2.89
N ARG A 34 -1.97 9.52 2.60
CA ARG A 34 -2.80 9.62 1.39
C ARG A 34 -1.97 9.75 0.11
N LEU A 35 -0.75 10.31 0.20
CA LEU A 35 0.17 10.43 -0.91
C LEU A 35 1.00 9.17 -1.14
N THR A 36 1.10 8.29 -0.14
CA THR A 36 1.91 7.08 -0.19
C THR A 36 1.08 5.85 -0.52
N TYR A 37 -0.11 5.74 0.05
CA TYR A 37 -0.96 4.54 -0.09
C TYR A 37 -2.17 4.84 -0.96
N PHE A 38 -2.38 4.00 -1.98
CA PHE A 38 -3.51 4.07 -2.91
C PHE A 38 -4.26 2.74 -2.91
N PRO A 39 -4.94 2.39 -1.80
CA PRO A 39 -5.62 1.11 -1.69
C PRO A 39 -6.84 1.05 -2.61
N ASP A 40 -6.93 -0.01 -3.39
CA ASP A 40 -8.20 -0.47 -3.92
C ASP A 40 -8.82 -1.38 -2.85
N THR A 41 -9.92 -0.94 -2.27
CA THR A 41 -10.63 -1.65 -1.20
C THR A 41 -11.56 -2.75 -1.74
N SER A 42 -11.75 -2.83 -3.06
CA SER A 42 -12.65 -3.77 -3.71
C SER A 42 -12.18 -5.21 -3.46
N ARG A 43 -13.03 -6.02 -2.82
CA ARG A 43 -12.79 -7.44 -2.66
C ARG A 43 -13.28 -8.18 -3.90
N ILE A 44 -12.35 -8.71 -4.66
CA ILE A 44 -12.61 -9.52 -5.85
C ILE A 44 -12.09 -10.93 -5.54
N VAL A 45 -12.91 -11.96 -5.74
CA VAL A 45 -12.48 -13.35 -5.53
C VAL A 45 -11.60 -13.81 -6.69
N PRO A 46 -10.70 -14.80 -6.47
CA PRO A 46 -9.75 -15.25 -7.50
C PRO A 46 -10.40 -15.63 -8.83
N GLU A 47 -11.53 -16.31 -8.80
CA GLU A 47 -12.26 -16.75 -9.99
C GLU A 47 -12.75 -15.56 -10.82
N ALA A 48 -13.26 -14.51 -10.17
CA ALA A 48 -13.70 -13.27 -10.85
C ALA A 48 -12.50 -12.49 -11.42
N ALA A 49 -11.29 -12.69 -10.88
CA ALA A 49 -10.04 -12.16 -11.42
C ALA A 49 -9.44 -13.06 -12.53
N GLY A 50 -10.15 -14.12 -12.95
CA GLY A 50 -9.72 -15.03 -14.01
C GLY A 50 -8.76 -16.15 -13.58
N LEU A 51 -8.58 -16.34 -12.28
CA LEU A 51 -7.70 -17.39 -11.73
C LEU A 51 -8.52 -18.68 -11.44
N ARG A 52 -7.94 -19.83 -11.76
CA ARG A 52 -8.49 -21.15 -11.43
C ARG A 52 -7.56 -21.87 -10.45
N GLY A 53 -8.14 -22.64 -9.53
CA GLY A 53 -7.33 -23.39 -8.54
C GLY A 53 -6.61 -22.49 -7.55
N VAL A 54 -7.12 -21.29 -7.32
CA VAL A 54 -6.64 -20.35 -6.30
C VAL A 54 -7.75 -20.19 -5.28
N ALA A 55 -7.43 -20.45 -4.02
CA ALA A 55 -8.36 -20.30 -2.90
C ALA A 55 -8.17 -18.93 -2.23
N GLU A 56 -9.29 -18.31 -1.86
CA GLU A 56 -9.26 -17.13 -0.99
C GLU A 56 -9.34 -17.56 0.48
N TRP A 57 -8.46 -17.01 1.28
CA TRP A 57 -8.42 -17.23 2.72
C TRP A 57 -8.52 -15.89 3.45
N VAL A 58 -9.01 -15.93 4.68
CA VAL A 58 -8.99 -14.79 5.59
C VAL A 58 -8.24 -15.21 6.85
N VAL A 59 -7.23 -14.44 7.20
CA VAL A 59 -6.42 -14.66 8.42
C VAL A 59 -6.68 -13.49 9.36
N GLU A 60 -6.91 -13.81 10.63
CA GLU A 60 -7.02 -12.82 11.69
C GLU A 60 -5.66 -12.58 12.35
N THR A 61 -5.31 -11.31 12.51
CA THR A 61 -4.09 -10.91 13.20
C THR A 61 -4.32 -10.81 14.71
N PRO A 62 -3.26 -10.78 15.54
CA PRO A 62 -3.41 -10.67 17.00
C PRO A 62 -4.19 -9.44 17.48
N ASP A 63 -4.18 -8.37 16.72
CA ASP A 63 -4.94 -7.13 16.96
C ASP A 63 -6.32 -7.13 16.27
N ARG A 64 -6.82 -8.36 15.90
CA ARG A 64 -8.16 -8.62 15.35
C ARG A 64 -8.45 -8.02 13.97
N GLU A 65 -7.44 -7.64 13.22
CA GLU A 65 -7.62 -7.28 11.83
C GLU A 65 -7.73 -8.53 10.95
N ARG A 66 -8.57 -8.46 9.92
CA ARG A 66 -8.82 -9.56 9.00
C ARG A 66 -8.12 -9.28 7.68
N LEU A 67 -7.17 -10.12 7.32
CA LEU A 67 -6.39 -10.01 6.09
C LEU A 67 -6.85 -11.03 5.07
N VAL A 68 -7.17 -10.55 3.87
CA VAL A 68 -7.50 -11.40 2.73
C VAL A 68 -6.22 -11.85 2.05
N LEU A 69 -6.14 -13.14 1.75
CA LEU A 69 -5.03 -13.69 0.97
C LEU A 69 -5.52 -14.70 -0.07
N TRP A 70 -4.78 -14.82 -1.14
CA TRP A 70 -5.00 -15.83 -2.17
C TRP A 70 -3.88 -16.86 -2.12
N ARG A 71 -4.26 -18.12 -2.25
CA ARG A 71 -3.33 -19.26 -2.24
C ARG A 71 -3.56 -20.15 -3.44
N ALA A 72 -2.49 -20.41 -4.18
CA ALA A 72 -2.40 -21.45 -5.19
C ALA A 72 -1.41 -22.52 -4.71
N ASP A 73 -1.78 -23.78 -4.80
CA ASP A 73 -0.91 -24.89 -4.40
C ASP A 73 0.14 -25.16 -5.47
N ALA A 74 1.35 -25.53 -5.02
CA ALA A 74 2.43 -25.95 -5.90
C ALA A 74 2.23 -27.37 -6.40
N LYS A 75 2.75 -27.69 -7.59
CA LYS A 75 2.93 -29.08 -8.02
C LYS A 75 3.96 -29.79 -7.14
N PRO A 76 3.89 -31.12 -7.00
CA PRO A 76 4.85 -31.87 -6.21
C PRO A 76 6.30 -31.50 -6.55
N GLY A 77 7.11 -31.23 -5.52
CA GLY A 77 8.52 -30.85 -5.67
C GLY A 77 8.78 -29.41 -6.15
N GLN A 78 7.74 -28.60 -6.35
CA GLN A 78 7.88 -27.22 -6.75
C GLN A 78 7.76 -26.25 -5.57
N PRO A 79 8.41 -25.08 -5.62
CA PRO A 79 8.35 -24.08 -4.55
C PRO A 79 7.00 -23.38 -4.49
N THR A 80 6.70 -22.80 -3.33
CA THR A 80 5.62 -21.81 -3.15
C THR A 80 6.24 -20.44 -2.99
N ILE A 81 5.75 -19.48 -3.79
CA ILE A 81 6.20 -18.09 -3.78
C ILE A 81 5.31 -17.31 -2.82
N LEU A 82 5.91 -16.69 -1.82
CA LEU A 82 5.25 -15.68 -0.99
C LEU A 82 5.46 -14.32 -1.66
N TYR A 83 4.37 -13.71 -2.12
CA TYR A 83 4.42 -12.48 -2.90
C TYR A 83 3.78 -11.32 -2.14
N PHE A 84 4.54 -10.25 -1.97
CA PHE A 84 4.09 -8.99 -1.39
C PHE A 84 3.88 -7.95 -2.49
N HIS A 85 2.68 -7.37 -2.55
CA HIS A 85 2.36 -6.36 -3.55
C HIS A 85 2.86 -4.96 -3.14
N GLY A 86 2.87 -4.01 -4.09
CA GLY A 86 3.22 -2.61 -3.82
C GLY A 86 2.09 -1.84 -3.13
N ASN A 87 2.30 -0.55 -2.95
CA ASN A 87 1.43 0.37 -2.20
C ASN A 87 0.21 0.91 -2.97
N ALA A 88 -0.09 0.37 -4.15
CA ALA A 88 -1.24 0.77 -4.95
C ALA A 88 -2.01 -0.45 -5.48
N ALA A 89 -3.30 -0.26 -5.79
CA ALA A 89 -4.23 -1.25 -6.32
C ALA A 89 -4.55 -2.41 -5.33
N GLY A 90 -5.19 -3.46 -5.79
CA GLY A 90 -5.63 -4.61 -4.99
C GLY A 90 -5.10 -5.96 -5.51
N LEU A 91 -5.61 -7.07 -4.96
CA LEU A 91 -5.19 -8.43 -5.35
C LEU A 91 -5.54 -8.74 -6.80
N ALA A 92 -6.68 -8.29 -7.30
CA ALA A 92 -7.11 -8.55 -8.68
C ALA A 92 -6.11 -8.04 -9.72
N ASN A 93 -5.44 -6.91 -9.45
CA ASN A 93 -4.39 -6.37 -10.31
C ASN A 93 -3.12 -7.25 -10.33
N ARG A 94 -3.01 -8.21 -9.41
CA ARG A 94 -1.89 -9.15 -9.30
C ARG A 94 -2.21 -10.53 -9.88
N ALA A 95 -3.44 -10.75 -10.34
CA ALA A 95 -3.86 -12.01 -10.95
C ALA A 95 -2.92 -12.51 -12.07
N PRO A 96 -2.45 -11.66 -13.00
CA PRO A 96 -1.49 -12.11 -14.01
C PRO A 96 -0.17 -12.66 -13.41
N ARG A 97 0.29 -12.12 -12.28
CA ARG A 97 1.49 -12.60 -11.60
C ARG A 97 1.26 -13.97 -10.96
N VAL A 98 0.09 -14.17 -10.33
CA VAL A 98 -0.29 -15.47 -9.75
C VAL A 98 -0.43 -16.51 -10.86
N ALA A 99 -1.10 -16.17 -11.98
CA ALA A 99 -1.23 -17.04 -13.15
C ALA A 99 0.15 -17.44 -13.72
N PHE A 100 1.09 -16.51 -13.76
CA PHE A 100 2.47 -16.83 -14.18
C PHE A 100 3.11 -17.87 -13.25
N PHE A 101 3.03 -17.72 -11.93
CA PHE A 101 3.59 -18.70 -11.00
C PHE A 101 2.95 -20.08 -11.19
N GLN A 102 1.61 -20.13 -11.34
CA GLN A 102 0.91 -21.39 -11.63
C GLN A 102 1.37 -22.03 -12.95
N SER A 103 1.64 -21.24 -14.00
CA SER A 103 2.12 -21.77 -15.28
C SER A 103 3.50 -22.45 -15.17
N GLN A 104 4.31 -22.05 -14.20
CA GLN A 104 5.58 -22.69 -13.86
C GLN A 104 5.39 -23.93 -12.95
N GLY A 105 4.17 -24.22 -12.53
CA GLY A 105 3.87 -25.25 -11.54
C GLY A 105 4.18 -24.84 -10.10
N TRP A 106 4.51 -23.58 -9.85
CA TRP A 106 4.80 -23.06 -8.51
C TRP A 106 3.51 -22.74 -7.76
N GLY A 107 3.56 -22.88 -6.45
CA GLY A 107 2.55 -22.32 -5.57
C GLY A 107 2.73 -20.82 -5.44
N ALA A 108 1.65 -20.16 -5.01
CA ALA A 108 1.69 -18.73 -4.69
C ALA A 108 0.85 -18.43 -3.45
N VAL A 109 1.35 -17.58 -2.59
CA VAL A 109 0.58 -16.94 -1.53
C VAL A 109 0.77 -15.43 -1.68
N ILE A 110 -0.32 -14.72 -1.88
CA ILE A 110 -0.34 -13.26 -1.92
C ILE A 110 -1.35 -12.75 -0.91
N MET A 111 -0.93 -11.81 -0.08
CA MET A 111 -1.76 -11.21 0.97
C MET A 111 -2.07 -9.75 0.63
N ALA A 112 -3.33 -9.36 0.80
CA ALA A 112 -3.71 -7.96 0.80
C ALA A 112 -3.31 -7.32 2.12
N TYR A 113 -2.59 -6.21 2.06
CA TYR A 113 -2.30 -5.40 3.25
C TYR A 113 -3.58 -4.83 3.87
N ARG A 114 -3.47 -4.33 5.08
CA ARG A 114 -4.57 -3.62 5.76
C ARG A 114 -5.15 -2.53 4.88
N GLY A 115 -6.48 -2.49 4.76
CA GLY A 115 -7.19 -1.53 3.93
C GLY A 115 -7.21 -1.83 2.43
N TYR A 116 -6.59 -2.94 1.97
CA TYR A 116 -6.58 -3.35 0.56
C TYR A 116 -7.47 -4.56 0.33
N ALA A 117 -8.12 -4.63 -0.84
CA ALA A 117 -8.83 -5.81 -1.37
C ALA A 117 -9.75 -6.52 -0.37
N GLY A 118 -10.43 -5.77 0.47
CA GLY A 118 -11.33 -6.29 1.50
C GLY A 118 -10.68 -6.69 2.81
N SER A 119 -9.38 -6.52 2.98
CA SER A 119 -8.72 -6.57 4.29
C SER A 119 -9.15 -5.39 5.15
N SER A 120 -9.33 -5.64 6.46
CA SER A 120 -9.68 -4.59 7.42
C SER A 120 -8.47 -3.73 7.82
N GLY A 121 -8.70 -2.71 8.66
CA GLY A 121 -7.68 -1.79 9.12
C GLY A 121 -7.29 -0.72 8.08
N SER A 122 -6.17 -0.07 8.33
CA SER A 122 -5.62 0.98 7.47
C SER A 122 -4.15 0.74 7.19
N PRO A 123 -3.64 1.13 6.01
CA PRO A 123 -2.21 1.08 5.73
C PRO A 123 -1.44 1.99 6.69
N SER A 124 -0.27 1.55 7.15
CA SER A 124 0.60 2.29 8.07
C SER A 124 2.07 2.12 7.67
#